data_7ff496f7d939228ee7d7c6c800a5635c
#
_entry.id   7ff496f7d939228ee7d7c6c800a5635c
#
_cell.length_a   1.000
_cell.length_b   1.000
_cell.length_c   1.000
_cell.angle_alpha   90.00
_cell.angle_beta   90.00
_cell.angle_gamma   90.00
#
_symmetry.space_group_name_H-M   'P 1'
#
loop_
_entity.id
_entity.type
_entity.pdbx_description
1 polymer ?
#
loop_
_entity_poly.entity_id
_entity_poly.type
_entity_poly.pdbx_seq_one_letter_code
_entity_poly.pdbx_strand_id
1 'polypeptide(L)'
;MSHFSDKFMEISGKIGSQRHLVAIRDSFISMMPITMAGSVAVLLNVFLRDIPNNMGWTGFAKAMQPVIDINGYVYFGTIGIMALFFAFAFGYNLAVMHKINPLAGGLISFGSFIATLPQTLTISTPLENASANLISNLKEMGLSVVTAGGASSIETSQWGAIALKYVGATGLFTALIIGFLSSFVYAALTKRNITITLPDNVPPAVNKAFAAIIPGTVAIYASAIFAYLIFALTGSSLSDVISTYIQLPLLGLSQGIGSVILLTFLVQLLWFFGLHGHNVLAPVMDGIYMVALTENTAAYNTAHSAANLPYLWTRGSFDAYAQMGGSGVTLALIIAIFIFSKREEHKTIAKLSAPMGVFNINEPITFGMPIVLNPTFVIPWLIVPPICASIAYFATAIGLILPVFLSVPWITPVGLYAYLATGGNIMAGLVSLFYLFFAFLIWAPFVILANKEKASDLA
;
A
#
# COMPACT_ATOMS: atom_id res chain seq x y z
N MET A 1 -17.57 20.41 25.64
CA MET A 1 -16.70 19.40 25.02
C MET A 1 -17.46 18.14 24.57
N SER A 2 -18.47 17.66 25.33
CA SER A 2 -19.21 16.43 24.99
C SER A 2 -19.82 16.41 23.58
N HIS A 3 -20.58 17.46 23.21
CA HIS A 3 -21.31 17.49 21.92
C HIS A 3 -20.38 17.46 20.67
N PHE A 4 -19.21 18.10 20.71
CA PHE A 4 -18.23 18.03 19.61
C PHE A 4 -17.59 16.65 19.53
N SER A 5 -17.22 16.08 20.68
CA SER A 5 -16.66 14.74 20.79
C SER A 5 -17.63 13.69 20.25
N ASP A 6 -18.91 13.75 20.65
CA ASP A 6 -19.94 12.80 20.22
C ASP A 6 -20.19 12.88 18.71
N LYS A 7 -20.29 14.10 18.17
CA LYS A 7 -20.49 14.32 16.73
C LYS A 7 -19.28 13.89 15.90
N PHE A 8 -18.05 14.12 16.41
CA PHE A 8 -16.84 13.67 15.75
C PHE A 8 -16.75 12.15 15.73
N MET A 9 -17.01 11.47 16.87
CA MET A 9 -17.04 10.00 16.93
C MET A 9 -18.11 9.42 16.00
N GLU A 10 -19.30 10.03 15.93
CA GLU A 10 -20.35 9.58 15.03
C GLU A 10 -19.94 9.69 13.56
N ILE A 11 -19.38 10.83 13.13
CA ILE A 11 -18.92 11.05 11.74
C ILE A 11 -17.79 10.10 11.41
N SER A 12 -16.77 10.00 12.26
CA SER A 12 -15.60 9.15 12.05
C SER A 12 -15.98 7.66 12.04
N GLY A 13 -16.91 7.25 12.92
CA GLY A 13 -17.47 5.90 12.93
C GLY A 13 -18.24 5.60 11.63
N LYS A 14 -19.03 6.54 11.11
CA LYS A 14 -19.72 6.39 9.82
C LYS A 14 -18.74 6.26 8.66
N ILE A 15 -17.65 7.03 8.65
CA ILE A 15 -16.60 6.93 7.62
C ILE A 15 -15.91 5.58 7.73
N GLY A 16 -15.43 5.18 8.92
CA GLY A 16 -14.71 3.93 9.14
C GLY A 16 -15.54 2.66 8.88
N SER A 17 -16.86 2.73 9.04
CA SER A 17 -17.80 1.65 8.75
C SER A 17 -18.43 1.74 7.35
N GLN A 18 -18.03 2.71 6.53
CA GLN A 18 -18.53 2.84 5.18
C GLN A 18 -18.13 1.62 4.34
N ARG A 19 -19.13 0.89 3.86
CA ARG A 19 -18.98 -0.45 3.30
C ARG A 19 -17.97 -0.54 2.14
N HIS A 20 -17.94 0.47 1.24
CA HIS A 20 -17.01 0.46 0.11
C HIS A 20 -15.57 0.71 0.56
N LEU A 21 -15.35 1.59 1.54
CA LEU A 21 -14.03 1.83 2.13
C LEU A 21 -13.53 0.60 2.88
N VAL A 22 -14.42 -0.10 3.58
CA VAL A 22 -14.11 -1.40 4.22
C VAL A 22 -13.70 -2.44 3.17
N ALA A 23 -14.42 -2.54 2.04
CA ALA A 23 -14.06 -3.47 0.97
C ALA A 23 -12.68 -3.17 0.36
N ILE A 24 -12.33 -1.90 0.17
CA ILE A 24 -10.98 -1.49 -0.30
C ILE A 24 -9.92 -1.94 0.71
N ARG A 25 -10.10 -1.57 1.99
CA ARG A 25 -9.17 -1.94 3.08
C ARG A 25 -8.97 -3.45 3.15
N ASP A 26 -10.06 -4.22 3.21
CA ASP A 26 -10.02 -5.67 3.36
C ASP A 26 -9.36 -6.35 2.16
N SER A 27 -9.45 -5.75 0.96
CA SER A 27 -8.77 -6.23 -0.23
C SER A 27 -7.25 -6.05 -0.13
N PHE A 28 -6.76 -4.90 0.34
CA PHE A 28 -5.33 -4.71 0.59
C PHE A 28 -4.82 -5.64 1.71
N ILE A 29 -5.59 -5.82 2.79
CA ILE A 29 -5.24 -6.76 3.87
C ILE A 29 -5.14 -8.20 3.33
N SER A 30 -6.09 -8.62 2.48
CA SER A 30 -6.09 -9.96 1.87
C SER A 30 -4.85 -10.23 1.01
N MET A 31 -4.23 -9.19 0.46
CA MET A 31 -3.02 -9.28 -0.36
C MET A 31 -1.73 -9.33 0.46
N MET A 32 -1.78 -9.09 1.77
CA MET A 32 -0.58 -9.04 2.62
C MET A 32 0.35 -10.26 2.45
N PRO A 33 -0.12 -11.52 2.41
CA PRO A 33 0.78 -12.65 2.21
C PRO A 33 1.56 -12.59 0.89
N ILE A 34 0.91 -12.10 -0.18
CA ILE A 34 1.48 -11.98 -1.52
C ILE A 34 2.55 -10.88 -1.54
N THR A 35 2.21 -9.69 -1.00
CA THR A 35 3.16 -8.57 -0.96
C THR A 35 4.36 -8.87 -0.08
N MET A 36 4.15 -9.56 1.05
CA MET A 36 5.22 -9.97 1.95
C MET A 36 6.17 -10.97 1.29
N ALA A 37 5.64 -12.00 0.61
CA ALA A 37 6.48 -12.98 -0.09
C ALA A 37 7.36 -12.31 -1.16
N GLY A 38 6.79 -11.41 -1.96
CA GLY A 38 7.53 -10.64 -2.96
C GLY A 38 8.59 -9.71 -2.35
N SER A 39 8.26 -9.04 -1.24
CA SER A 39 9.22 -8.17 -0.55
C SER A 39 10.37 -8.94 0.09
N VAL A 40 10.12 -10.12 0.66
CA VAL A 40 11.17 -11.01 1.16
C VAL A 40 12.09 -11.44 0.02
N ALA A 41 11.55 -11.80 -1.15
CA ALA A 41 12.36 -12.16 -2.30
C ALA A 41 13.29 -11.02 -2.76
N VAL A 42 12.77 -9.78 -2.83
CA VAL A 42 13.60 -8.61 -3.15
C VAL A 42 14.64 -8.35 -2.07
N LEU A 43 14.27 -8.43 -0.79
CA LEU A 43 15.18 -8.25 0.34
C LEU A 43 16.32 -9.28 0.32
N LEU A 44 16.02 -10.55 0.05
CA LEU A 44 17.06 -11.57 -0.10
C LEU A 44 18.01 -11.23 -1.26
N ASN A 45 17.52 -10.73 -2.39
CA ASN A 45 18.35 -10.32 -3.50
C ASN A 45 19.25 -9.09 -3.16
N VAL A 46 18.78 -8.17 -2.30
CA VAL A 46 19.65 -7.11 -1.76
C VAL A 46 20.85 -7.70 -1.04
N PHE A 47 20.67 -8.71 -0.18
CA PHE A 47 21.76 -9.33 0.58
C PHE A 47 22.61 -10.29 -0.25
N LEU A 48 22.05 -10.97 -1.24
CA LEU A 48 22.75 -11.98 -2.03
C LEU A 48 23.40 -11.42 -3.30
N ARG A 49 22.91 -10.32 -3.83
CA ARG A 49 23.35 -9.71 -5.08
C ARG A 49 23.88 -8.29 -4.90
N ASP A 50 23.04 -7.37 -4.37
CA ASP A 50 23.32 -5.95 -4.48
C ASP A 50 24.42 -5.51 -3.50
N ILE A 51 24.35 -5.87 -2.23
CA ILE A 51 25.38 -5.59 -1.25
C ILE A 51 26.72 -6.28 -1.62
N PRO A 52 26.76 -7.58 -1.92
CA PRO A 52 28.00 -8.24 -2.34
C PRO A 52 28.64 -7.60 -3.59
N ASN A 53 27.84 -7.26 -4.60
CA ASN A 53 28.37 -6.59 -5.79
C ASN A 53 28.96 -5.21 -5.45
N ASN A 54 28.29 -4.41 -4.61
CA ASN A 54 28.80 -3.11 -4.16
C ASN A 54 30.08 -3.22 -3.33
N MET A 55 30.28 -4.34 -2.62
CA MET A 55 31.51 -4.64 -1.87
C MET A 55 32.60 -5.32 -2.73
N GLY A 56 32.37 -5.54 -4.02
CA GLY A 56 33.28 -6.21 -4.91
C GLY A 56 33.28 -7.75 -4.80
N TRP A 57 32.37 -8.34 -4.05
CA TRP A 57 32.25 -9.80 -3.86
C TRP A 57 31.47 -10.46 -5.01
N THR A 58 31.82 -10.15 -6.23
CA THR A 58 31.14 -10.62 -7.45
C THR A 58 31.12 -12.14 -7.58
N GLY A 59 32.14 -12.84 -7.09
CA GLY A 59 32.19 -14.30 -7.05
C GLY A 59 31.10 -14.92 -6.18
N PHE A 60 30.81 -14.31 -5.02
CA PHE A 60 29.70 -14.72 -4.15
C PHE A 60 28.35 -14.50 -4.83
N ALA A 61 28.11 -13.30 -5.39
CA ALA A 61 26.86 -13.01 -6.08
C ALA A 61 26.60 -13.98 -7.25
N LYS A 62 27.67 -14.31 -8.01
CA LYS A 62 27.59 -15.30 -9.09
C LYS A 62 27.28 -16.72 -8.57
N ALA A 63 27.85 -17.13 -7.44
CA ALA A 63 27.54 -18.43 -6.84
C ALA A 63 26.08 -18.50 -6.33
N MET A 64 25.50 -17.38 -5.91
CA MET A 64 24.12 -17.27 -5.44
C MET A 64 23.11 -17.08 -6.58
N GLN A 65 23.54 -17.02 -7.85
CA GLN A 65 22.65 -16.75 -8.99
C GLN A 65 21.40 -17.65 -9.03
N PRO A 66 21.47 -18.97 -8.77
CA PRO A 66 20.24 -19.81 -8.77
C PRO A 66 19.20 -19.34 -7.74
N VAL A 67 19.62 -18.87 -6.56
CA VAL A 67 18.72 -18.37 -5.52
C VAL A 67 18.15 -17.00 -5.93
N ILE A 68 19.00 -16.16 -6.52
CA ILE A 68 18.61 -14.85 -7.05
C ILE A 68 17.52 -15.01 -8.12
N ASP A 69 17.66 -15.98 -9.02
CA ASP A 69 16.69 -16.26 -10.07
C ASP A 69 15.37 -16.77 -9.49
N ILE A 70 15.41 -17.67 -8.49
CA ILE A 70 14.19 -18.14 -7.79
C ILE A 70 13.48 -16.96 -7.14
N ASN A 71 14.20 -16.06 -6.47
CA ASN A 71 13.61 -14.83 -5.91
C ASN A 71 12.99 -13.94 -6.99
N GLY A 72 13.58 -13.89 -8.19
CA GLY A 72 13.02 -13.21 -9.36
C GLY A 72 11.66 -13.80 -9.78
N TYR A 73 11.51 -15.12 -9.79
CA TYR A 73 10.22 -15.77 -10.07
C TYR A 73 9.18 -15.48 -8.99
N VAL A 74 9.58 -15.48 -7.70
CA VAL A 74 8.68 -15.13 -6.60
C VAL A 74 8.23 -13.67 -6.72
N TYR A 75 9.15 -12.73 -6.99
CA TYR A 75 8.79 -11.33 -7.22
C TYR A 75 7.79 -11.18 -8.37
N PHE A 76 8.08 -11.79 -9.53
CA PHE A 76 7.20 -11.73 -10.69
C PHE A 76 5.81 -12.28 -10.40
N GLY A 77 5.72 -13.45 -9.75
CA GLY A 77 4.46 -14.11 -9.38
C GLY A 77 3.69 -13.44 -8.22
N THR A 78 4.21 -12.35 -7.65
CA THR A 78 3.63 -11.63 -6.51
C THR A 78 3.48 -10.15 -6.80
N ILE A 79 4.47 -9.33 -6.46
CA ILE A 79 4.43 -7.86 -6.63
C ILE A 79 4.34 -7.47 -8.11
N GLY A 80 5.01 -8.21 -8.99
CA GLY A 80 5.04 -7.93 -10.43
C GLY A 80 3.65 -7.92 -11.09
N ILE A 81 2.71 -8.70 -10.55
CA ILE A 81 1.33 -8.83 -11.09
C ILE A 81 0.27 -8.49 -10.02
N MET A 82 0.60 -7.61 -9.10
CA MET A 82 -0.22 -7.30 -7.91
C MET A 82 -1.65 -6.84 -8.26
N ALA A 83 -1.85 -6.09 -9.34
CA ALA A 83 -3.18 -5.61 -9.71
C ALA A 83 -4.15 -6.75 -10.07
N LEU A 84 -3.65 -7.90 -10.52
CA LEU A 84 -4.47 -9.08 -10.78
C LEU A 84 -5.07 -9.64 -9.49
N PHE A 85 -4.25 -9.77 -8.45
CA PHE A 85 -4.70 -10.21 -7.14
C PHE A 85 -5.68 -9.21 -6.52
N PHE A 86 -5.38 -7.91 -6.67
CA PHE A 86 -6.25 -6.86 -6.17
C PHE A 86 -7.61 -6.87 -6.86
N ALA A 87 -7.65 -6.98 -8.20
CA ALA A 87 -8.90 -7.04 -8.95
C ALA A 87 -9.82 -8.18 -8.47
N PHE A 88 -9.23 -9.36 -8.21
CA PHE A 88 -9.97 -10.51 -7.64
C PHE A 88 -10.43 -10.24 -6.21
N ALA A 89 -9.51 -9.84 -5.32
CA ALA A 89 -9.81 -9.61 -3.90
C ALA A 89 -10.86 -8.52 -3.71
N PHE A 90 -10.78 -7.47 -4.52
CA PHE A 90 -11.72 -6.34 -4.44
C PHE A 90 -13.13 -6.74 -4.91
N GLY A 91 -13.25 -7.45 -6.04
CA GLY A 91 -14.53 -7.98 -6.50
C GLY A 91 -15.14 -8.98 -5.52
N TYR A 92 -14.30 -9.81 -4.88
CA TYR A 92 -14.73 -10.73 -3.83
C TYR A 92 -15.32 -9.97 -2.62
N ASN A 93 -14.60 -9.00 -2.08
CA ASN A 93 -15.02 -8.22 -0.91
C ASN A 93 -16.26 -7.37 -1.21
N LEU A 94 -16.38 -6.79 -2.40
CA LEU A 94 -17.60 -6.08 -2.82
C LEU A 94 -18.79 -7.04 -2.92
N ALA A 95 -18.62 -8.26 -3.41
CA ALA A 95 -19.68 -9.25 -3.46
C ALA A 95 -20.11 -9.72 -2.06
N VAL A 96 -19.16 -9.88 -1.11
CA VAL A 96 -19.46 -10.11 0.31
C VAL A 96 -20.31 -8.97 0.87
N MET A 97 -19.89 -7.74 0.64
CA MET A 97 -20.63 -6.53 1.07
C MET A 97 -22.05 -6.50 0.52
N HIS A 98 -22.24 -6.90 -0.74
CA HIS A 98 -23.57 -6.96 -1.38
C HIS A 98 -24.36 -8.22 -1.04
N LYS A 99 -23.80 -9.17 -0.27
CA LYS A 99 -24.39 -10.46 0.10
C LYS A 99 -24.76 -11.33 -1.11
N ILE A 100 -23.93 -11.32 -2.13
CA ILE A 100 -24.01 -12.16 -3.33
C ILE A 100 -22.84 -13.13 -3.39
N ASN A 101 -22.76 -14.01 -4.41
CA ASN A 101 -21.69 -15.00 -4.50
C ASN A 101 -20.29 -14.34 -4.58
N PRO A 102 -19.43 -14.45 -3.52
CA PRO A 102 -18.17 -13.72 -3.48
C PRO A 102 -17.15 -14.27 -4.50
N LEU A 103 -17.09 -15.59 -4.68
CA LEU A 103 -16.15 -16.19 -5.61
C LEU A 103 -16.44 -15.75 -7.05
N ALA A 104 -17.72 -15.76 -7.45
CA ALA A 104 -18.13 -15.24 -8.75
C ALA A 104 -17.81 -13.75 -8.88
N GLY A 105 -18.05 -12.94 -7.83
CA GLY A 105 -17.70 -11.52 -7.80
C GLY A 105 -16.22 -11.27 -8.04
N GLY A 106 -15.34 -12.03 -7.39
CA GLY A 106 -13.89 -11.97 -7.58
C GLY A 106 -13.48 -12.33 -9.02
N LEU A 107 -13.99 -13.45 -9.55
CA LEU A 107 -13.69 -13.89 -10.92
C LEU A 107 -14.21 -12.91 -11.98
N ILE A 108 -15.41 -12.36 -11.80
CA ILE A 108 -16.01 -11.39 -12.70
C ILE A 108 -15.18 -10.09 -12.71
N SER A 109 -14.81 -9.58 -11.54
CA SER A 109 -13.98 -8.38 -11.41
C SER A 109 -12.61 -8.59 -12.05
N PHE A 110 -11.97 -9.72 -11.80
CA PHE A 110 -10.69 -10.11 -12.43
C PHE A 110 -10.80 -10.16 -13.96
N GLY A 111 -11.81 -10.88 -14.49
CA GLY A 111 -12.04 -10.98 -15.93
C GLY A 111 -12.36 -9.63 -16.56
N SER A 112 -13.18 -8.80 -15.88
CA SER A 112 -13.48 -7.42 -16.31
C SER A 112 -12.22 -6.56 -16.36
N PHE A 113 -11.35 -6.64 -15.36
CA PHE A 113 -10.09 -5.91 -15.35
C PHE A 113 -9.21 -6.29 -16.54
N ILE A 114 -8.99 -7.59 -16.78
CA ILE A 114 -8.22 -8.08 -17.91
C ILE A 114 -8.82 -7.63 -19.25
N ALA A 115 -10.16 -7.67 -19.39
CA ALA A 115 -10.84 -7.26 -20.61
C ALA A 115 -10.66 -5.76 -20.94
N THR A 116 -10.30 -4.93 -19.96
CA THR A 116 -10.06 -3.48 -20.15
C THR A 116 -8.61 -3.12 -20.44
N LEU A 117 -7.68 -4.06 -20.31
CA LEU A 117 -6.26 -3.82 -20.56
C LEU A 117 -5.93 -3.85 -22.06
N PRO A 118 -4.91 -3.12 -22.53
CA PRO A 118 -4.36 -3.30 -23.87
C PRO A 118 -3.88 -4.73 -24.07
N GLN A 119 -4.39 -5.38 -25.11
CA GLN A 119 -4.06 -6.79 -25.43
C GLN A 119 -2.95 -6.92 -26.49
N THR A 120 -2.40 -5.78 -26.90
CA THR A 120 -1.28 -5.73 -27.84
C THR A 120 -0.08 -5.11 -27.12
N LEU A 121 1.02 -5.83 -27.07
CA LEU A 121 2.30 -5.36 -26.57
C LEU A 121 3.10 -4.81 -27.74
N THR A 122 3.41 -3.51 -27.72
CA THR A 122 4.33 -2.90 -28.70
C THR A 122 5.69 -2.71 -28.05
N ILE A 123 6.71 -3.31 -28.64
CA ILE A 123 8.11 -3.18 -28.22
C ILE A 123 8.79 -2.25 -29.23
N SER A 124 9.37 -1.16 -28.73
CA SER A 124 10.16 -0.21 -29.51
C SER A 124 11.64 -0.46 -29.25
N THR A 125 12.38 -0.87 -30.27
CA THR A 125 13.82 -1.08 -30.22
C THR A 125 14.53 0.09 -30.87
N PRO A 126 15.28 0.92 -30.12
CA PRO A 126 15.98 2.08 -30.71
C PRO A 126 17.00 1.66 -31.79
N LEU A 127 17.08 2.42 -32.85
CA LEU A 127 18.11 2.31 -33.86
C LEU A 127 19.10 3.47 -33.69
N GLU A 128 20.24 3.20 -33.10
CA GLU A 128 21.30 4.19 -32.96
C GLU A 128 21.96 4.48 -34.30
N ASN A 129 22.09 5.77 -34.67
CA ASN A 129 22.76 6.25 -35.89
C ASN A 129 22.22 5.63 -37.18
N ALA A 130 20.92 5.38 -37.28
CA ALA A 130 20.30 4.80 -38.46
C ALA A 130 20.37 5.75 -39.64
N SER A 131 21.07 5.34 -40.73
CA SER A 131 21.07 6.08 -41.99
C SER A 131 19.71 5.99 -42.70
N ALA A 132 19.37 6.99 -43.51
CA ALA A 132 18.13 7.00 -44.29
C ALA A 132 17.98 5.73 -45.15
N ASN A 133 19.08 5.24 -45.73
CA ASN A 133 19.12 4.00 -46.51
C ASN A 133 18.76 2.77 -45.65
N LEU A 134 19.29 2.68 -44.43
CA LEU A 134 18.95 1.58 -43.51
C LEU A 134 17.48 1.60 -43.15
N ILE A 135 16.92 2.77 -42.86
CA ILE A 135 15.49 2.95 -42.54
C ILE A 135 14.62 2.51 -43.73
N SER A 136 14.99 2.90 -44.97
CA SER A 136 14.28 2.50 -46.17
C SER A 136 14.30 0.99 -46.38
N ASN A 137 15.47 0.36 -46.27
CA ASN A 137 15.62 -1.07 -46.42
C ASN A 137 14.83 -1.86 -45.38
N LEU A 138 14.81 -1.41 -44.07
CA LEU A 138 14.01 -2.03 -43.03
C LEU A 138 12.52 -1.94 -43.33
N LYS A 139 12.03 -0.80 -43.84
CA LYS A 139 10.63 -0.64 -44.24
C LYS A 139 10.28 -1.52 -45.46
N GLU A 140 11.18 -1.65 -46.45
CA GLU A 140 10.98 -2.55 -47.60
C GLU A 140 10.93 -4.02 -47.16
N MET A 141 11.64 -4.39 -46.07
CA MET A 141 11.56 -5.72 -45.47
C MET A 141 10.26 -5.95 -44.65
N GLY A 142 9.35 -4.96 -44.60
CA GLY A 142 8.08 -5.04 -43.90
C GLY A 142 8.16 -4.74 -42.39
N LEU A 143 9.29 -4.20 -41.90
CA LEU A 143 9.43 -3.81 -40.51
C LEU A 143 8.81 -2.41 -40.27
N SER A 144 8.08 -2.27 -39.17
CA SER A 144 7.54 -0.98 -38.73
C SER A 144 8.67 -0.12 -38.16
N VAL A 145 9.11 0.89 -38.90
CA VAL A 145 10.12 1.84 -38.39
C VAL A 145 9.46 3.19 -38.17
N VAL A 146 9.47 3.64 -36.93
CA VAL A 146 8.96 4.94 -36.49
C VAL A 146 10.13 5.87 -36.23
N THR A 147 10.03 7.10 -36.76
CA THR A 147 11.01 8.16 -36.52
C THR A 147 10.33 9.32 -35.79
N ALA A 148 10.78 9.64 -34.61
CA ALA A 148 10.28 10.74 -33.79
C ALA A 148 11.45 11.51 -33.15
N GLY A 149 11.43 12.84 -33.25
CA GLY A 149 12.44 13.70 -32.63
C GLY A 149 13.88 13.46 -33.13
N GLY A 150 14.07 12.93 -34.34
CA GLY A 150 15.39 12.61 -34.89
C GLY A 150 15.94 11.23 -34.49
N ALA A 151 15.25 10.50 -33.62
CA ALA A 151 15.56 9.12 -33.31
C ALA A 151 14.65 8.16 -34.06
N SER A 152 15.20 7.03 -34.54
CA SER A 152 14.44 5.99 -35.21
C SER A 152 14.38 4.74 -34.33
N SER A 153 13.25 4.02 -34.39
CA SER A 153 13.07 2.75 -33.66
C SER A 153 12.30 1.75 -34.54
N ILE A 154 12.59 0.47 -34.36
CA ILE A 154 11.75 -0.61 -34.89
C ILE A 154 10.66 -0.91 -33.86
N GLU A 155 9.41 -0.85 -34.31
CA GLU A 155 8.25 -1.25 -33.50
C GLU A 155 7.76 -2.63 -33.90
N THR A 156 7.69 -3.51 -32.93
CA THR A 156 7.11 -4.85 -33.10
C THR A 156 5.91 -4.96 -32.17
N SER A 157 4.76 -5.25 -32.75
CA SER A 157 3.51 -5.42 -32.00
C SER A 157 3.10 -6.90 -31.97
N GLN A 158 2.77 -7.39 -30.79
CA GLN A 158 2.30 -8.77 -30.61
C GLN A 158 0.95 -8.74 -29.89
N TRP A 159 -0.07 -9.34 -30.52
CA TRP A 159 -1.37 -9.54 -29.91
C TRP A 159 -1.34 -10.71 -28.92
N GLY A 160 -2.18 -10.65 -27.89
CA GLY A 160 -2.28 -11.71 -26.86
C GLY A 160 -1.22 -11.57 -25.74
N ALA A 161 -0.51 -10.44 -25.70
CA ALA A 161 0.45 -10.10 -24.66
C ALA A 161 0.00 -8.86 -23.88
N ILE A 162 0.18 -8.86 -22.56
CA ILE A 162 -0.14 -7.76 -21.68
C ILE A 162 1.16 -7.21 -21.09
N ALA A 163 1.39 -5.90 -21.22
CA ALA A 163 2.56 -5.27 -20.62
C ALA A 163 2.48 -5.33 -19.09
N LEU A 164 3.59 -5.71 -18.44
CA LEU A 164 3.68 -5.87 -16.99
C LEU A 164 3.27 -4.59 -16.23
N LYS A 165 3.53 -3.41 -16.80
CA LYS A 165 3.13 -2.13 -16.22
C LYS A 165 1.63 -2.04 -15.89
N TYR A 166 0.75 -2.68 -16.66
CA TYR A 166 -0.69 -2.62 -16.47
C TYR A 166 -1.21 -3.60 -15.40
N VAL A 167 -0.45 -4.63 -15.07
CA VAL A 167 -0.83 -5.66 -14.08
C VAL A 167 -0.06 -5.55 -12.75
N GLY A 168 0.97 -4.69 -12.71
CA GLY A 168 1.71 -4.33 -11.50
C GLY A 168 1.03 -3.20 -10.68
N ALA A 169 1.84 -2.44 -9.97
CA ALA A 169 1.36 -1.35 -9.09
C ALA A 169 0.53 -0.28 -9.81
N THR A 170 0.96 0.13 -11.00
CA THR A 170 0.23 1.12 -11.82
C THR A 170 -1.15 0.65 -12.25
N GLY A 171 -1.39 -0.66 -12.31
CA GLY A 171 -2.70 -1.24 -12.61
C GLY A 171 -3.71 -1.17 -11.46
N LEU A 172 -3.29 -0.90 -10.23
CA LEU A 172 -4.16 -0.95 -9.04
C LEU A 172 -5.35 0.02 -9.12
N PHE A 173 -5.14 1.24 -9.59
CA PHE A 173 -6.24 2.21 -9.74
C PHE A 173 -7.24 1.79 -10.82
N THR A 174 -6.75 1.24 -11.92
CA THR A 174 -7.63 0.67 -12.96
C THR A 174 -8.42 -0.52 -12.40
N ALA A 175 -7.77 -1.42 -11.66
CA ALA A 175 -8.42 -2.55 -11.00
C ALA A 175 -9.49 -2.09 -9.99
N LEU A 176 -9.24 -1.00 -9.25
CA LEU A 176 -10.19 -0.39 -8.33
C LEU A 176 -11.44 0.12 -9.06
N ILE A 177 -11.26 0.92 -10.12
CA ILE A 177 -12.38 1.53 -10.87
C ILE A 177 -13.19 0.44 -11.57
N ILE A 178 -12.54 -0.49 -12.23
CA ILE A 178 -13.22 -1.60 -12.92
C ILE A 178 -13.84 -2.59 -11.93
N GLY A 179 -13.19 -2.82 -10.79
CA GLY A 179 -13.75 -3.62 -9.71
C GLY A 179 -15.07 -3.05 -9.19
N PHE A 180 -15.16 -1.72 -9.00
CA PHE A 180 -16.43 -1.07 -8.69
C PHE A 180 -17.46 -1.25 -9.81
N LEU A 181 -17.11 -0.89 -11.05
CA LEU A 181 -18.03 -0.95 -12.18
C LEU A 181 -18.62 -2.36 -12.35
N SER A 182 -17.75 -3.36 -12.44
CA SER A 182 -18.15 -4.75 -12.65
C SER A 182 -18.98 -5.30 -11.48
N SER A 183 -18.56 -5.01 -10.25
CA SER A 183 -19.28 -5.47 -9.05
C SER A 183 -20.64 -4.80 -8.88
N PHE A 184 -20.77 -3.51 -9.21
CA PHE A 184 -22.09 -2.85 -9.19
C PHE A 184 -23.03 -3.41 -10.22
N VAL A 185 -22.56 -3.66 -11.45
CA VAL A 185 -23.39 -4.28 -12.50
C VAL A 185 -23.79 -5.69 -12.08
N TYR A 186 -22.84 -6.50 -11.61
CA TYR A 186 -23.08 -7.86 -11.13
C TYR A 186 -24.10 -7.89 -9.99
N ALA A 187 -23.92 -7.02 -8.97
CA ALA A 187 -24.82 -6.94 -7.83
C ALA A 187 -26.22 -6.43 -8.21
N ALA A 188 -26.29 -5.42 -9.09
CA ALA A 188 -27.58 -4.85 -9.52
C ALA A 188 -28.45 -5.89 -10.24
N LEU A 189 -27.86 -6.67 -11.15
CA LEU A 189 -28.58 -7.69 -11.88
C LEU A 189 -28.95 -8.89 -11.00
N THR A 190 -28.03 -9.35 -10.15
CA THR A 190 -28.28 -10.45 -9.22
C THR A 190 -29.42 -10.12 -8.25
N LYS A 191 -29.44 -8.90 -7.67
CA LYS A 191 -30.50 -8.46 -6.75
C LYS A 191 -31.86 -8.25 -7.42
N ARG A 192 -31.88 -8.03 -8.73
CA ARG A 192 -33.11 -7.96 -9.53
C ARG A 192 -33.56 -9.32 -10.04
N ASN A 193 -32.91 -10.41 -9.60
CA ASN A 193 -33.19 -11.80 -10.05
C ASN A 193 -33.04 -11.99 -11.57
N ILE A 194 -32.20 -11.17 -12.24
CA ILE A 194 -31.86 -11.38 -13.66
C ILE A 194 -30.75 -12.43 -13.71
N THR A 195 -31.12 -13.68 -13.42
CA THR A 195 -30.23 -14.80 -13.22
C THR A 195 -30.84 -16.07 -13.84
N ILE A 196 -29.98 -17.06 -14.12
CA ILE A 196 -30.47 -18.38 -14.48
C ILE A 196 -30.77 -19.13 -13.18
N THR A 197 -32.02 -19.52 -12.99
CA THR A 197 -32.46 -20.33 -11.85
C THR A 197 -32.57 -21.79 -12.28
N LEU A 198 -32.00 -22.69 -11.52
CA LEU A 198 -32.09 -24.12 -11.72
C LEU A 198 -33.06 -24.74 -10.70
N PRO A 199 -33.64 -25.94 -10.99
CA PRO A 199 -34.51 -26.62 -10.06
C PRO A 199 -33.82 -26.94 -8.72
N ASP A 200 -34.61 -27.11 -7.64
CA ASP A 200 -34.11 -27.26 -6.26
C ASP A 200 -33.30 -28.56 -6.03
N ASN A 201 -33.43 -29.52 -6.91
CA ASN A 201 -32.66 -30.79 -6.87
C ASN A 201 -31.22 -30.68 -7.38
N VAL A 202 -30.81 -29.48 -7.89
CA VAL A 202 -29.45 -29.23 -8.36
C VAL A 202 -28.56 -28.80 -7.17
N PRO A 203 -27.31 -29.32 -7.09
CA PRO A 203 -26.40 -28.95 -6.02
C PRO A 203 -26.24 -27.44 -5.90
N PRO A 204 -26.21 -26.89 -4.66
CA PRO A 204 -26.18 -25.40 -4.44
C PRO A 204 -24.98 -24.71 -5.10
N ALA A 205 -23.83 -25.38 -5.21
CA ALA A 205 -22.63 -24.84 -5.88
C ALA A 205 -22.88 -24.59 -7.38
N VAL A 206 -23.57 -25.53 -8.04
CA VAL A 206 -23.92 -25.44 -9.47
C VAL A 206 -24.94 -24.33 -9.68
N ASN A 207 -25.99 -24.28 -8.83
CA ASN A 207 -27.02 -23.23 -8.90
C ASN A 207 -26.40 -21.84 -8.76
N LYS A 208 -25.48 -21.65 -7.78
CA LYS A 208 -24.76 -20.38 -7.60
C LYS A 208 -23.89 -19.99 -8.82
N ALA A 209 -23.29 -20.97 -9.50
CA ALA A 209 -22.49 -20.71 -10.70
C ALA A 209 -23.39 -20.28 -11.88
N PHE A 210 -24.49 -21.00 -12.12
CA PHE A 210 -25.45 -20.65 -13.19
C PHE A 210 -26.13 -19.31 -12.96
N ALA A 211 -26.48 -18.97 -11.72
CA ALA A 211 -27.03 -17.66 -11.36
C ALA A 211 -26.08 -16.51 -11.67
N ALA A 212 -24.77 -16.74 -11.69
CA ALA A 212 -23.79 -15.69 -11.98
C ALA A 212 -23.52 -15.49 -13.50
N ILE A 213 -23.97 -16.38 -14.39
CA ILE A 213 -23.66 -16.33 -15.81
C ILE A 213 -24.13 -15.03 -16.45
N ILE A 214 -25.44 -14.73 -16.41
CA ILE A 214 -25.99 -13.53 -17.05
C ILE A 214 -25.43 -12.25 -16.42
N PRO A 215 -25.49 -12.07 -15.07
CA PRO A 215 -24.95 -10.86 -14.44
C PRO A 215 -23.46 -10.67 -14.69
N GLY A 216 -22.68 -11.77 -14.67
CA GLY A 216 -21.23 -11.74 -14.91
C GLY A 216 -20.90 -11.37 -16.35
N THR A 217 -21.57 -11.98 -17.31
CA THR A 217 -21.39 -11.65 -18.73
C THR A 217 -21.66 -10.19 -18.98
N VAL A 218 -22.79 -9.65 -18.50
CA VAL A 218 -23.13 -8.23 -18.68
C VAL A 218 -22.11 -7.33 -17.99
N ALA A 219 -21.59 -7.69 -16.81
CA ALA A 219 -20.58 -6.90 -16.10
C ALA A 219 -19.26 -6.83 -16.87
N ILE A 220 -18.81 -7.95 -17.46
CA ILE A 220 -17.57 -7.99 -18.25
C ILE A 220 -17.75 -7.17 -19.54
N TYR A 221 -18.86 -7.34 -20.26
CA TYR A 221 -19.14 -6.52 -21.46
C TYR A 221 -19.27 -5.05 -21.14
N ALA A 222 -19.94 -4.66 -20.06
CA ALA A 222 -20.04 -3.26 -19.62
C ALA A 222 -18.65 -2.65 -19.38
N SER A 223 -17.76 -3.41 -18.74
CA SER A 223 -16.38 -2.98 -18.48
C SER A 223 -15.58 -2.82 -19.79
N ALA A 224 -15.68 -3.79 -20.70
CA ALA A 224 -15.01 -3.74 -22.01
C ALA A 224 -15.53 -2.59 -22.87
N ILE A 225 -16.85 -2.37 -22.91
CA ILE A 225 -17.48 -1.24 -23.62
C ILE A 225 -17.00 0.09 -23.02
N PHE A 226 -16.94 0.20 -21.70
CA PHE A 226 -16.43 1.41 -21.03
C PHE A 226 -14.96 1.70 -21.45
N ALA A 227 -14.08 0.69 -21.45
CA ALA A 227 -12.69 0.86 -21.89
C ALA A 227 -12.61 1.25 -23.37
N TYR A 228 -13.41 0.62 -24.23
CA TYR A 228 -13.46 0.95 -25.65
C TYR A 228 -13.93 2.39 -25.90
N LEU A 229 -14.96 2.87 -25.19
CA LEU A 229 -15.43 4.24 -25.30
C LEU A 229 -14.36 5.26 -24.88
N ILE A 230 -13.62 4.99 -23.81
CA ILE A 230 -12.49 5.84 -23.42
C ILE A 230 -11.43 5.88 -24.51
N PHE A 231 -11.06 4.72 -25.06
CA PHE A 231 -10.10 4.65 -26.16
C PHE A 231 -10.59 5.40 -27.40
N ALA A 232 -11.86 5.25 -27.79
CA ALA A 232 -12.44 5.93 -28.94
C ALA A 232 -12.47 7.46 -28.79
N LEU A 233 -12.63 7.95 -27.56
CA LEU A 233 -12.69 9.39 -27.25
C LEU A 233 -11.30 10.03 -27.07
N THR A 234 -10.34 9.30 -26.53
CA THR A 234 -9.05 9.86 -26.11
C THR A 234 -7.86 9.38 -26.95
N GLY A 235 -8.02 8.30 -27.69
CA GLY A 235 -6.91 7.62 -28.38
C GLY A 235 -5.95 6.87 -27.44
N SER A 236 -6.23 6.86 -26.13
CA SER A 236 -5.38 6.25 -25.09
C SER A 236 -6.11 5.11 -24.39
N SER A 237 -5.35 4.14 -23.89
CA SER A 237 -5.97 3.06 -23.09
C SER A 237 -6.61 3.59 -21.82
N LEU A 238 -7.64 2.90 -21.32
CA LEU A 238 -8.27 3.23 -20.05
C LEU A 238 -7.24 3.31 -18.92
N SER A 239 -6.30 2.37 -18.87
CA SER A 239 -5.25 2.33 -17.83
C SER A 239 -4.31 3.54 -17.92
N ASP A 240 -3.93 3.98 -19.10
CA ASP A 240 -3.07 5.16 -19.29
C ASP A 240 -3.83 6.45 -18.89
N VAL A 241 -5.13 6.55 -19.25
CA VAL A 241 -5.99 7.68 -18.84
C VAL A 241 -6.12 7.74 -17.32
N ILE A 242 -6.43 6.61 -16.65
CA ILE A 242 -6.54 6.55 -15.18
C ILE A 242 -5.19 6.89 -14.54
N SER A 243 -4.09 6.34 -15.04
CA SER A 243 -2.75 6.64 -14.52
C SER A 243 -2.43 8.12 -14.62
N THR A 244 -2.63 8.73 -15.78
CA THR A 244 -2.27 10.14 -16.02
C THR A 244 -3.15 11.12 -15.27
N TYR A 245 -4.47 10.92 -15.27
CA TYR A 245 -5.41 11.92 -14.74
C TYR A 245 -5.89 11.67 -13.33
N ILE A 246 -5.71 10.48 -12.76
CA ILE A 246 -6.15 10.13 -11.42
C ILE A 246 -4.97 9.71 -10.54
N GLN A 247 -4.23 8.68 -10.93
CA GLN A 247 -3.18 8.09 -10.09
C GLN A 247 -2.02 9.05 -9.85
N LEU A 248 -1.38 9.56 -10.90
CA LEU A 248 -0.22 10.45 -10.78
C LEU A 248 -0.52 11.73 -9.99
N PRO A 249 -1.65 12.45 -10.21
CA PRO A 249 -2.01 13.59 -9.37
C PRO A 249 -2.21 13.23 -7.89
N LEU A 250 -2.91 12.13 -7.58
CA LEU A 250 -3.12 11.70 -6.21
C LEU A 250 -1.80 11.31 -5.52
N LEU A 251 -0.94 10.56 -6.21
CA LEU A 251 0.39 10.23 -5.71
C LEU A 251 1.24 11.49 -5.51
N GLY A 252 1.23 12.42 -6.46
CA GLY A 252 1.96 13.69 -6.34
C GLY A 252 1.50 14.51 -5.12
N LEU A 253 0.20 14.64 -4.89
CA LEU A 253 -0.34 15.32 -3.73
C LEU A 253 0.04 14.62 -2.41
N SER A 254 0.13 13.30 -2.40
CA SER A 254 0.48 12.52 -1.22
C SER A 254 1.94 12.68 -0.79
N GLN A 255 2.84 13.06 -1.71
CA GLN A 255 4.27 13.19 -1.43
C GLN A 255 4.66 14.50 -0.73
N GLY A 256 3.72 15.44 -0.56
CA GLY A 256 3.97 16.66 0.17
C GLY A 256 4.04 16.46 1.69
N ILE A 257 4.95 17.18 2.37
CA ILE A 257 5.07 17.14 3.85
C ILE A 257 3.75 17.46 4.55
N GLY A 258 2.92 18.35 3.98
CA GLY A 258 1.60 18.69 4.52
C GLY A 258 0.66 17.50 4.57
N SER A 259 0.64 16.64 3.54
CA SER A 259 -0.16 15.42 3.50
C SER A 259 0.32 14.39 4.52
N VAL A 260 1.65 14.25 4.70
CA VAL A 260 2.26 13.36 5.68
C VAL A 260 1.88 13.77 7.10
N ILE A 261 2.02 15.06 7.43
CA ILE A 261 1.63 15.63 8.74
C ILE A 261 0.14 15.45 8.99
N LEU A 262 -0.70 15.83 8.01
CA LEU A 262 -2.15 15.76 8.14
C LEU A 262 -2.62 14.33 8.41
N LEU A 263 -2.17 13.36 7.62
CA LEU A 263 -2.59 11.97 7.80
C LEU A 263 -2.09 11.38 9.12
N THR A 264 -0.83 11.66 9.48
CA THR A 264 -0.27 11.20 10.76
C THR A 264 -1.05 11.79 11.93
N PHE A 265 -1.38 13.09 11.87
CA PHE A 265 -2.19 13.76 12.89
C PHE A 265 -3.61 13.18 12.98
N LEU A 266 -4.29 12.98 11.82
CA LEU A 266 -5.64 12.43 11.79
C LEU A 266 -5.71 11.01 12.36
N VAL A 267 -4.70 10.18 12.09
CA VAL A 267 -4.59 8.85 12.73
C VAL A 267 -4.61 8.98 14.24
N GLN A 268 -3.80 9.87 14.80
CA GLN A 268 -3.71 10.05 16.25
C GLN A 268 -4.98 10.68 16.84
N LEU A 269 -5.59 11.61 16.11
CA LEU A 269 -6.85 12.24 16.51
C LEU A 269 -7.97 11.22 16.62
N LEU A 270 -8.10 10.32 15.64
CA LEU A 270 -9.08 9.23 15.68
C LEU A 270 -8.85 8.30 16.87
N TRP A 271 -7.60 7.90 17.11
CA TRP A 271 -7.24 7.09 18.26
C TRP A 271 -7.53 7.78 19.59
N PHE A 272 -7.29 9.09 19.68
CA PHE A 272 -7.61 9.86 20.89
C PHE A 272 -9.10 9.80 21.26
N PHE A 273 -9.97 9.68 20.26
CA PHE A 273 -11.40 9.48 20.44
C PHE A 273 -11.82 7.99 20.54
N GLY A 274 -10.88 7.07 20.69
CA GLY A 274 -11.16 5.63 20.86
C GLY A 274 -11.44 4.87 19.56
N LEU A 275 -11.23 5.51 18.39
CA LEU A 275 -11.36 4.87 17.09
C LEU A 275 -10.00 4.41 16.58
N HIS A 276 -9.92 3.22 16.00
CA HIS A 276 -8.66 2.71 15.43
C HIS A 276 -8.27 3.51 14.17
N GLY A 277 -7.46 4.57 14.35
CA GLY A 277 -7.16 5.56 13.31
C GLY A 277 -6.63 4.97 12.01
N HIS A 278 -5.73 3.98 12.09
CA HIS A 278 -5.20 3.29 10.91
C HIS A 278 -6.29 2.57 10.13
N ASN A 279 -7.20 1.85 10.81
CA ASN A 279 -8.28 1.15 10.12
C ASN A 279 -9.27 2.11 9.45
N VAL A 280 -9.56 3.25 10.08
CA VAL A 280 -10.44 4.27 9.51
C VAL A 280 -9.81 4.92 8.27
N LEU A 281 -8.51 5.20 8.30
CA LEU A 281 -7.78 5.85 7.22
C LEU A 281 -7.09 4.87 6.25
N ALA A 282 -7.20 3.56 6.49
CA ALA A 282 -6.60 2.53 5.64
C ALA A 282 -6.91 2.70 4.14
N PRO A 283 -8.15 3.04 3.71
CA PRO A 283 -8.44 3.24 2.30
C PRO A 283 -7.57 4.32 1.63
N VAL A 284 -7.19 5.36 2.37
CA VAL A 284 -6.29 6.43 1.88
C VAL A 284 -4.83 5.97 2.00
N MET A 285 -4.45 5.45 3.17
CA MET A 285 -3.07 5.05 3.44
C MET A 285 -2.64 3.89 2.55
N ASP A 286 -3.46 2.84 2.45
CA ASP A 286 -3.14 1.68 1.64
C ASP A 286 -3.48 1.92 0.17
N GLY A 287 -4.56 2.65 -0.14
CA GLY A 287 -4.96 2.97 -1.52
C GLY A 287 -3.98 3.87 -2.26
N ILE A 288 -3.21 4.72 -1.57
CA ILE A 288 -2.27 5.66 -2.19
C ILE A 288 -0.82 5.31 -1.83
N TYR A 289 -0.49 5.24 -0.54
CA TYR A 289 0.90 5.07 -0.13
C TYR A 289 1.43 3.64 -0.26
N MET A 290 0.56 2.62 -0.28
CA MET A 290 0.97 1.27 -0.65
C MET A 290 1.30 1.17 -2.15
N VAL A 291 0.59 1.91 -2.99
CA VAL A 291 0.92 2.03 -4.42
C VAL A 291 2.31 2.65 -4.57
N ALA A 292 2.60 3.76 -3.88
CA ALA A 292 3.91 4.39 -3.86
C ALA A 292 5.02 3.41 -3.40
N LEU A 293 4.75 2.62 -2.34
CA LEU A 293 5.68 1.58 -1.87
C LEU A 293 5.95 0.54 -2.94
N THR A 294 4.92 0.06 -3.60
CA THR A 294 5.04 -0.99 -4.62
C THR A 294 5.76 -0.49 -5.86
N GLU A 295 5.53 0.76 -6.28
CA GLU A 295 6.27 1.38 -7.37
C GLU A 295 7.74 1.60 -7.03
N ASN A 296 8.06 1.99 -5.78
CA ASN A 296 9.44 2.04 -5.30
C ASN A 296 10.09 0.65 -5.35
N THR A 297 9.37 -0.40 -4.92
CA THR A 297 9.88 -1.79 -5.00
C THR A 297 10.15 -2.20 -6.44
N ALA A 298 9.24 -1.88 -7.36
CA ALA A 298 9.40 -2.19 -8.78
C ALA A 298 10.58 -1.44 -9.42
N ALA A 299 10.72 -0.14 -9.11
CA ALA A 299 11.83 0.68 -9.57
C ALA A 299 13.17 0.13 -9.04
N TYR A 300 13.24 -0.21 -7.75
CA TYR A 300 14.43 -0.83 -7.16
C TYR A 300 14.77 -2.17 -7.84
N ASN A 301 13.78 -3.05 -8.04
CA ASN A 301 14.02 -4.35 -8.66
C ASN A 301 14.51 -4.26 -10.10
N THR A 302 14.18 -3.18 -10.80
CA THR A 302 14.65 -2.92 -12.17
C THR A 302 16.05 -2.31 -12.18
N ALA A 303 16.29 -1.30 -11.33
CA ALA A 303 17.53 -0.53 -11.32
C ALA A 303 18.63 -1.10 -10.39
N HIS A 304 18.26 -1.97 -9.45
CA HIS A 304 19.10 -2.49 -8.36
C HIS A 304 19.77 -1.38 -7.53
N SER A 305 19.11 -0.22 -7.47
CA SER A 305 19.59 0.97 -6.78
C SER A 305 18.43 1.75 -6.18
N ALA A 306 18.63 2.27 -4.98
CA ALA A 306 17.68 3.15 -4.29
C ALA A 306 17.94 4.64 -4.56
N ALA A 307 18.88 5.00 -5.44
CA ALA A 307 19.28 6.39 -5.67
C ALA A 307 18.19 7.25 -6.31
N ASN A 308 17.32 6.66 -7.15
CA ASN A 308 16.30 7.36 -7.93
C ASN A 308 14.93 6.70 -7.78
N LEU A 309 14.52 6.42 -6.55
CA LEU A 309 13.17 5.90 -6.29
C LEU A 309 12.13 7.01 -6.54
N PRO A 310 10.99 6.68 -7.20
CA PRO A 310 10.01 7.68 -7.63
C PRO A 310 9.31 8.39 -6.46
N TYR A 311 9.18 7.74 -5.30
CA TYR A 311 8.43 8.28 -4.17
C TYR A 311 9.26 8.38 -2.90
N LEU A 312 9.26 9.58 -2.32
CA LEU A 312 9.98 9.91 -1.10
C LEU A 312 9.32 9.27 0.15
N TRP A 313 7.98 9.26 0.19
CA TRP A 313 7.20 8.80 1.32
C TRP A 313 6.20 7.72 0.91
N THR A 314 6.25 6.59 1.57
CA THR A 314 5.45 5.40 1.24
C THR A 314 4.69 4.89 2.45
N ARG A 315 3.88 3.85 2.29
CA ARG A 315 3.15 3.23 3.40
C ARG A 315 4.08 2.78 4.53
N GLY A 316 5.20 2.16 4.18
CA GLY A 316 6.19 1.70 5.16
C GLY A 316 6.94 2.85 5.86
N SER A 317 6.97 4.06 5.31
CA SER A 317 7.60 5.20 5.97
C SER A 317 6.86 5.62 7.24
N PHE A 318 5.52 5.50 7.26
CA PHE A 318 4.74 5.72 8.48
C PHE A 318 5.09 4.70 9.57
N ASP A 319 5.20 3.43 9.22
CA ASP A 319 5.52 2.36 10.17
C ASP A 319 6.97 2.49 10.70
N ALA A 320 7.92 2.86 9.81
CA ALA A 320 9.32 3.01 10.14
C ALA A 320 9.61 4.15 11.13
N TYR A 321 8.87 5.28 11.02
CA TYR A 321 9.27 6.52 11.66
C TYR A 321 8.18 7.22 12.49
N ALA A 322 6.90 6.92 12.27
CA ALA A 322 5.79 7.59 12.95
C ALA A 322 5.00 6.68 13.91
N GLN A 323 5.25 5.37 13.88
CA GLN A 323 4.45 4.37 14.62
C GLN A 323 5.33 3.42 15.44
N MET A 324 6.42 3.93 15.96
CA MET A 324 7.38 3.19 16.77
C MET A 324 6.77 2.79 18.12
N GLY A 325 6.54 1.50 18.32
CA GLY A 325 5.78 0.99 19.46
C GLY A 325 4.26 1.11 19.27
N GLY A 326 3.79 1.35 18.02
CA GLY A 326 2.40 1.58 17.65
C GLY A 326 2.04 3.07 17.62
N SER A 327 0.73 3.36 17.55
CA SER A 327 0.20 4.72 17.55
C SER A 327 0.70 5.53 18.74
N GLY A 328 0.94 6.82 18.55
CA GLY A 328 1.45 7.71 19.60
C GLY A 328 2.95 7.54 19.90
N VAL A 329 3.66 6.67 19.19
CA VAL A 329 5.05 6.26 19.50
C VAL A 329 5.14 5.75 20.94
N THR A 330 4.22 4.86 21.29
CA THR A 330 3.99 4.45 22.69
C THR A 330 5.12 3.66 23.32
N LEU A 331 6.06 3.10 22.55
CA LEU A 331 7.28 2.54 23.14
C LEU A 331 8.09 3.61 23.87
N ALA A 332 8.13 4.83 23.37
CA ALA A 332 8.75 5.97 24.05
C ALA A 332 8.02 6.34 25.35
N LEU A 333 6.69 6.30 25.36
CA LEU A 333 5.87 6.48 26.56
C LEU A 333 6.18 5.39 27.61
N ILE A 334 6.23 4.12 27.20
CA ILE A 334 6.55 3.00 28.10
C ILE A 334 7.92 3.21 28.74
N ILE A 335 8.94 3.60 27.97
CA ILE A 335 10.27 3.91 28.51
C ILE A 335 10.21 5.09 29.48
N ALA A 336 9.47 6.15 29.15
CA ALA A 336 9.31 7.31 30.03
C ALA A 336 8.62 6.95 31.36
N ILE A 337 7.63 6.04 31.33
CA ILE A 337 6.96 5.55 32.55
C ILE A 337 7.92 4.79 33.43
N PHE A 338 8.74 3.90 32.89
CA PHE A 338 9.71 3.15 33.69
C PHE A 338 10.72 4.04 34.40
N ILE A 339 11.11 5.16 33.78
CA ILE A 339 12.12 6.07 34.30
C ILE A 339 11.51 7.09 35.27
N PHE A 340 10.38 7.71 34.93
CA PHE A 340 9.88 8.90 35.59
C PHE A 340 8.56 8.73 36.37
N SER A 341 7.78 7.66 36.10
CA SER A 341 6.52 7.50 36.79
C SER A 341 6.74 7.09 38.28
N LYS A 342 5.99 7.74 39.16
CA LYS A 342 5.88 7.39 40.58
C LYS A 342 4.62 6.59 40.89
N ARG A 343 3.72 6.41 39.91
CA ARG A 343 2.44 5.72 40.04
C ARG A 343 2.63 4.23 39.73
N GLU A 344 2.38 3.38 40.73
CA GLU A 344 2.56 1.93 40.58
C GLU A 344 1.59 1.31 39.54
N GLU A 345 0.40 1.87 39.41
CA GLU A 345 -0.56 1.48 38.35
C GLU A 345 0.01 1.69 36.96
N HIS A 346 0.62 2.87 36.65
CA HIS A 346 1.24 3.16 35.38
C HIS A 346 2.41 2.22 35.09
N LYS A 347 3.26 1.95 36.09
CA LYS A 347 4.38 1.01 35.98
C LYS A 347 3.91 -0.41 35.70
N THR A 348 2.84 -0.84 36.38
CA THR A 348 2.27 -2.18 36.18
C THR A 348 1.74 -2.35 34.77
N ILE A 349 0.98 -1.37 34.27
CA ILE A 349 0.46 -1.39 32.90
C ILE A 349 1.60 -1.33 31.88
N ALA A 350 2.59 -0.45 32.09
CA ALA A 350 3.75 -0.36 31.21
C ALA A 350 4.54 -1.67 31.17
N LYS A 351 4.72 -2.35 32.30
CA LYS A 351 5.40 -3.65 32.39
C LYS A 351 4.66 -4.73 31.59
N LEU A 352 3.34 -4.78 31.68
CA LEU A 352 2.51 -5.71 30.92
C LEU A 352 2.49 -5.39 29.41
N SER A 353 2.57 -4.10 29.06
CA SER A 353 2.49 -3.62 27.68
C SER A 353 3.85 -3.63 26.94
N ALA A 354 4.98 -3.60 27.69
CA ALA A 354 6.31 -3.46 27.10
C ALA A 354 6.67 -4.55 26.08
N PRO A 355 6.40 -5.85 26.33
CA PRO A 355 6.69 -6.87 25.31
C PRO A 355 5.95 -6.63 24.01
N MET A 356 4.69 -6.22 24.07
CA MET A 356 3.84 -5.93 22.91
C MET A 356 4.27 -4.63 22.23
N GLY A 357 4.66 -3.62 23.00
CA GLY A 357 5.16 -2.34 22.49
C GLY A 357 6.45 -2.48 21.66
N VAL A 358 7.33 -3.43 22.00
CA VAL A 358 8.51 -3.74 21.17
C VAL A 358 8.11 -4.20 19.77
N PHE A 359 6.97 -4.88 19.65
CA PHE A 359 6.40 -5.35 18.39
C PHE A 359 5.34 -4.42 17.81
N ASN A 360 5.36 -3.13 18.19
CA ASN A 360 4.48 -2.06 17.70
C ASN A 360 2.98 -2.25 18.02
N ILE A 361 2.64 -3.07 19.03
CA ILE A 361 1.28 -3.27 19.50
C ILE A 361 1.03 -2.36 20.70
N ASN A 362 0.17 -1.34 20.53
CA ASN A 362 -0.04 -0.28 21.52
C ASN A 362 -1.38 -0.37 22.27
N GLU A 363 -2.29 -1.25 21.91
CA GLU A 363 -3.60 -1.37 22.54
C GLU A 363 -3.51 -1.56 24.06
N PRO A 364 -2.62 -2.42 24.62
CA PRO A 364 -2.53 -2.62 26.04
C PRO A 364 -2.16 -1.36 26.82
N ILE A 365 -1.22 -0.56 26.29
CA ILE A 365 -0.84 0.72 26.95
C ILE A 365 -1.90 1.80 26.73
N THR A 366 -2.49 1.87 25.54
CA THR A 366 -3.47 2.90 25.17
C THR A 366 -4.76 2.78 25.98
N PHE A 367 -5.26 1.57 26.16
CA PHE A 367 -6.49 1.33 26.91
C PHE A 367 -6.23 1.06 28.40
N GLY A 368 -5.10 0.46 28.75
CA GLY A 368 -4.72 0.22 30.14
C GLY A 368 -4.43 1.50 30.92
N MET A 369 -3.78 2.48 30.28
CA MET A 369 -3.49 3.80 30.85
C MET A 369 -4.51 4.85 30.44
N PRO A 370 -5.76 4.68 30.42
CA PRO A 370 -6.78 5.46 29.70
C PRO A 370 -6.22 6.71 29.00
N ILE A 371 -5.47 6.50 27.90
CA ILE A 371 -4.92 7.60 27.06
C ILE A 371 -6.05 8.24 26.26
N VAL A 372 -7.05 7.43 25.92
CA VAL A 372 -8.25 7.87 25.20
C VAL A 372 -8.96 8.94 26.02
N LEU A 373 -9.19 10.12 25.41
CA LEU A 373 -9.82 11.30 26.03
C LEU A 373 -9.10 11.85 27.26
N ASN A 374 -7.85 11.47 27.50
CA ASN A 374 -7.07 11.95 28.63
C ASN A 374 -6.41 13.30 28.32
N PRO A 375 -6.78 14.40 29.01
CA PRO A 375 -6.25 15.71 28.73
C PRO A 375 -4.73 15.84 29.00
N THR A 376 -4.19 15.06 29.93
CA THR A 376 -2.76 15.09 30.27
C THR A 376 -1.89 14.55 29.17
N PHE A 377 -2.37 13.53 28.46
CA PHE A 377 -1.60 12.87 27.39
C PHE A 377 -1.99 13.29 25.97
N VAL A 378 -3.02 14.14 25.79
CA VAL A 378 -3.50 14.55 24.45
C VAL A 378 -2.41 15.22 23.61
N ILE A 379 -1.63 16.11 24.24
CA ILE A 379 -0.61 16.87 23.51
C ILE A 379 0.48 15.94 22.95
N PRO A 380 1.23 15.17 23.75
CA PRO A 380 2.25 14.29 23.20
C PRO A 380 1.67 13.22 22.27
N TRP A 381 0.47 12.71 22.57
CA TRP A 381 -0.22 11.75 21.69
C TRP A 381 -0.45 12.29 20.27
N LEU A 382 -0.93 13.53 20.15
CA LEU A 382 -1.26 14.13 18.86
C LEU A 382 -0.03 14.63 18.11
N ILE A 383 1.02 15.11 18.81
CA ILE A 383 2.13 15.82 18.16
C ILE A 383 3.38 14.96 17.91
N VAL A 384 3.65 13.95 18.75
CA VAL A 384 4.88 13.15 18.63
C VAL A 384 4.98 12.45 17.27
N PRO A 385 3.97 11.68 16.80
CA PRO A 385 4.07 11.01 15.52
C PRO A 385 4.21 11.96 14.32
N PRO A 386 3.45 13.07 14.19
CA PRO A 386 3.67 14.05 13.13
C PRO A 386 5.06 14.69 13.14
N ILE A 387 5.63 14.97 14.32
CA ILE A 387 6.98 15.50 14.42
C ILE A 387 8.01 14.48 13.94
N CYS A 388 7.92 13.22 14.42
CA CYS A 388 8.80 12.15 13.97
C CYS A 388 8.71 11.92 12.46
N ALA A 389 7.47 11.90 11.91
CA ALA A 389 7.25 11.82 10.47
C ALA A 389 7.89 12.98 9.69
N SER A 390 7.76 14.21 10.21
CA SER A 390 8.32 15.41 9.57
C SER A 390 9.85 15.37 9.52
N ILE A 391 10.49 15.01 10.63
CA ILE A 391 11.95 14.93 10.70
C ILE A 391 12.45 13.81 9.76
N ALA A 392 11.77 12.66 9.75
CA ALA A 392 12.10 11.56 8.85
C ALA A 392 11.90 11.92 7.37
N TYR A 393 10.83 12.63 7.06
CA TYR A 393 10.56 13.14 5.71
C TYR A 393 11.72 14.01 5.20
N PHE A 394 12.14 15.00 6.00
CA PHE A 394 13.26 15.86 5.63
C PHE A 394 14.59 15.10 5.58
N ALA A 395 14.83 14.16 6.49
CA ALA A 395 16.02 13.30 6.46
C ALA A 395 16.08 12.47 5.17
N THR A 396 14.94 11.98 4.68
CA THR A 396 14.84 11.27 3.39
C THR A 396 15.04 12.25 2.23
N ALA A 397 14.43 13.44 2.28
CA ALA A 397 14.49 14.44 1.22
C ALA A 397 15.92 14.95 0.97
N ILE A 398 16.73 15.09 2.02
CA ILE A 398 18.15 15.50 1.90
C ILE A 398 19.10 14.32 1.64
N GLY A 399 18.58 13.09 1.50
CA GLY A 399 19.39 11.90 1.23
C GLY A 399 20.16 11.35 2.42
N LEU A 400 19.87 11.77 3.66
CA LEU A 400 20.49 11.21 4.87
C LEU A 400 20.07 9.75 5.07
N ILE A 401 18.83 9.41 4.75
CA ILE A 401 18.29 8.05 4.75
C ILE A 401 17.64 7.77 3.41
N LEU A 402 17.60 6.50 3.02
CA LEU A 402 16.95 6.07 1.80
C LEU A 402 15.42 6.08 1.96
N PRO A 403 14.65 6.36 0.88
CA PRO A 403 13.22 6.11 0.89
C PRO A 403 12.90 4.65 1.18
N VAL A 404 11.77 4.42 1.83
CA VAL A 404 11.29 3.05 2.07
C VAL A 404 10.77 2.46 0.75
N PHE A 405 11.27 1.26 0.40
CA PHE A 405 10.89 0.57 -0.84
C PHE A 405 10.56 -0.92 -0.65
N LEU A 406 10.72 -1.47 0.56
CA LEU A 406 10.33 -2.85 0.87
C LEU A 406 9.19 -2.88 1.87
N SER A 407 8.24 -3.76 1.64
CA SER A 407 7.21 -4.08 2.62
C SER A 407 7.78 -4.99 3.69
N VAL A 408 7.68 -4.58 4.94
CA VAL A 408 8.15 -5.31 6.12
C VAL A 408 6.94 -5.48 7.04
N PRO A 409 6.81 -6.60 7.77
CA PRO A 409 5.74 -6.76 8.75
C PRO A 409 5.75 -5.61 9.76
N TRP A 410 4.61 -4.95 9.95
CA TRP A 410 4.48 -3.79 10.86
C TRP A 410 4.87 -4.11 12.31
N ILE A 411 4.78 -5.39 12.70
CA ILE A 411 5.22 -5.89 14.02
C ILE A 411 6.75 -5.96 14.17
N THR A 412 7.54 -5.62 13.16
CA THR A 412 9.00 -5.66 13.24
C THR A 412 9.50 -4.58 14.22
N PRO A 413 10.43 -4.91 15.16
CA PRO A 413 10.92 -3.96 16.14
C PRO A 413 11.50 -2.68 15.54
N VAL A 414 11.41 -1.59 16.32
CA VAL A 414 11.95 -0.26 15.97
C VAL A 414 13.43 -0.34 15.61
N GLY A 415 13.85 0.43 14.62
CA GLY A 415 15.21 0.40 14.05
C GLY A 415 15.38 -0.74 13.04
N LEU A 416 15.03 -1.97 13.41
CA LEU A 416 15.10 -3.11 12.49
C LEU A 416 14.09 -2.95 11.34
N TYR A 417 12.88 -2.45 11.61
CA TYR A 417 11.91 -2.15 10.56
C TYR A 417 12.50 -1.20 9.50
N ALA A 418 12.99 -0.04 9.95
CA ALA A 418 13.55 0.98 9.05
C ALA A 418 14.77 0.43 8.27
N TYR A 419 15.65 -0.32 8.94
CA TYR A 419 16.79 -0.99 8.32
C TYR A 419 16.35 -1.93 7.19
N LEU A 420 15.43 -2.84 7.45
CA LEU A 420 14.95 -3.81 6.47
C LEU A 420 14.14 -3.14 5.34
N ALA A 421 13.25 -2.20 5.70
CA ALA A 421 12.37 -1.52 4.74
C ALA A 421 13.12 -0.63 3.73
N THR A 422 14.35 -0.25 4.06
CA THR A 422 15.27 0.51 3.19
C THR A 422 16.37 -0.35 2.57
N GLY A 423 16.19 -1.68 2.54
CA GLY A 423 17.14 -2.61 1.92
C GLY A 423 18.48 -2.70 2.63
N GLY A 424 18.51 -2.65 3.96
CA GLY A 424 19.72 -2.76 4.75
C GLY A 424 20.47 -1.44 4.99
N ASN A 425 19.79 -0.29 4.88
CA ASN A 425 20.37 1.01 5.19
C ASN A 425 20.55 1.19 6.70
N ILE A 426 21.78 1.08 7.20
CA ILE A 426 22.11 1.21 8.62
C ILE A 426 21.70 2.58 9.16
N MET A 427 21.88 3.65 8.38
CA MET A 427 21.52 5.00 8.80
C MET A 427 20.03 5.13 9.05
N ALA A 428 19.17 4.50 8.24
CA ALA A 428 17.73 4.48 8.45
C ALA A 428 17.35 3.82 9.79
N GLY A 429 18.02 2.71 10.14
CA GLY A 429 17.84 2.04 11.44
C GLY A 429 18.25 2.94 12.61
N LEU A 430 19.42 3.56 12.53
CA LEU A 430 19.95 4.45 13.58
C LEU A 430 19.06 5.70 13.75
N VAL A 431 18.61 6.29 12.65
CA VAL A 431 17.72 7.46 12.66
C VAL A 431 16.36 7.11 13.29
N SER A 432 15.80 5.91 13.01
CA SER A 432 14.58 5.44 13.66
C SER A 432 14.75 5.30 15.17
N LEU A 433 15.88 4.76 15.64
CA LEU A 433 16.19 4.69 17.08
C LEU A 433 16.38 6.08 17.70
N PHE A 434 17.01 7.00 16.97
CA PHE A 434 17.15 8.39 17.43
C PHE A 434 15.79 9.08 17.58
N TYR A 435 14.84 8.83 16.67
CA TYR A 435 13.49 9.40 16.78
C TYR A 435 12.70 8.80 17.94
N LEU A 436 12.90 7.52 18.25
CA LEU A 436 12.35 6.93 19.47
C LEU A 436 12.87 7.64 20.73
N PHE A 437 14.17 7.93 20.78
CA PHE A 437 14.75 8.71 21.88
C PHE A 437 14.21 10.14 21.93
N PHE A 438 14.05 10.80 20.77
CA PHE A 438 13.46 12.13 20.70
C PHE A 438 11.99 12.13 21.17
N ALA A 439 11.21 11.14 20.77
CA ALA A 439 9.84 10.94 21.24
C ALA A 439 9.77 10.75 22.76
N PHE A 440 10.71 9.98 23.33
CA PHE A 440 10.86 9.81 24.77
C PHE A 440 11.04 11.15 25.50
N LEU A 441 11.88 12.06 24.97
CA LEU A 441 12.08 13.38 25.57
C LEU A 441 10.79 14.22 25.56
N ILE A 442 9.93 14.06 24.55
CA ILE A 442 8.65 14.77 24.50
C ILE A 442 7.64 14.11 25.47
N TRP A 443 7.61 12.80 25.59
CA TRP A 443 6.70 12.09 26.50
C TRP A 443 7.04 12.32 27.98
N ALA A 444 8.32 12.40 28.33
CA ALA A 444 8.80 12.46 29.71
C ALA A 444 8.17 13.57 30.60
N PRO A 445 8.05 14.85 30.14
CA PRO A 445 7.39 15.89 30.92
C PRO A 445 5.93 15.58 31.28
N PHE A 446 5.19 14.94 30.37
CA PHE A 446 3.79 14.60 30.61
C PHE A 446 3.62 13.41 31.56
N VAL A 447 4.54 12.43 31.54
CA VAL A 447 4.59 11.36 32.54
C VAL A 447 4.91 11.95 33.93
N ILE A 448 5.81 12.91 34.01
CA ILE A 448 6.12 13.62 35.27
C ILE A 448 4.90 14.42 35.75
N LEU A 449 4.18 15.09 34.83
CA LEU A 449 2.95 15.82 35.15
C LEU A 449 1.88 14.90 35.72
N ALA A 450 1.67 13.74 35.11
CA ALA A 450 0.71 12.72 35.53
C ALA A 450 0.95 12.20 36.97
N ASN A 451 2.18 12.32 37.49
CA ASN A 451 2.46 11.98 38.92
C ASN A 451 1.76 12.93 39.92
N LYS A 452 1.29 14.12 39.45
CA LYS A 452 0.63 15.11 40.31
C LYS A 452 -0.89 14.94 40.34
N GLU A 453 -1.45 14.17 39.42
CA GLU A 453 -2.90 13.91 39.37
C GLU A 453 -3.32 13.04 40.55
N LYS A 454 -4.42 13.40 41.22
CA LYS A 454 -5.02 12.59 42.27
C LYS A 454 -5.88 11.48 41.65
N ALA A 455 -5.95 10.32 42.28
CA ALA A 455 -6.79 9.21 41.85
C ALA A 455 -8.29 9.57 41.76
N SER A 456 -8.72 10.65 42.46
CA SER A 456 -10.08 11.17 42.41
C SER A 456 -10.45 11.97 41.18
N ASP A 457 -9.48 12.34 40.32
CA ASP A 457 -9.69 13.22 39.17
C ASP A 457 -9.89 12.41 37.88
N LEU A 458 -9.89 11.08 37.98
CA LEU A 458 -10.03 10.13 36.85
C LEU A 458 -11.33 9.31 36.87
N ALA A 459 -12.24 9.57 37.85
CA ALA A 459 -13.51 8.87 38.01
C ALA A 459 -14.67 9.57 37.28
#